data_db73b1e8467a431e544279cf2c32e507
#
_entry.id   db73b1e8467a431e544279cf2c32e507
#
_cell.length_a   1.000
_cell.length_b   1.000
_cell.length_c   1.000
_cell.angle_alpha   90.00
_cell.angle_beta   90.00
_cell.angle_gamma   90.00
#
_symmetry.space_group_name_H-M   'P 1'
#
loop_
_entity.id
_entity.type
_entity.pdbx_description
1 polymer ?
#
loop_
_entity_poly.entity_id
_entity_poly.type
_entity_poly.pdbx_seq_one_letter_code
_entity_poly.pdbx_strand_id
1 'polypeptide(L)'
;MGKPPKLYSFASTDDLVPALRTYVLNCQNAALERHGKFSVGVSGGSLPKTLAKALLAQGDGRAEDGVQFGKWHVFFADERCVPLDHADSNYKLLKDELLDKIPHDLGRPTVFPVDETYLDDVQEMADQYEKVLVSSFAARDSVKLPLFDLLLLGCGPDGHTCSLFPNHPLLRETGAWVLPISDSPKPPAERITLSLPVVCHALKIAFVATGAGKRDIMRKIFDTEEGHTLPCGLVNDGGADKVSWFTDNDAVHGVGFPRRGSL
;
A
#
# COMPACT_ATOMS: atom_id res chain seq x y z
N MET A 1 20.56 7.88 13.33
CA MET A 1 19.77 7.85 12.08
C MET A 1 19.37 6.41 11.81
N GLY A 2 18.10 6.13 11.50
CA GLY A 2 17.63 4.80 11.10
C GLY A 2 18.32 4.36 9.80
N LYS A 3 18.28 3.05 9.50
CA LYS A 3 18.78 2.56 8.20
C LYS A 3 17.88 3.10 7.08
N PRO A 4 18.43 3.49 5.92
CA PRO A 4 17.65 4.04 4.82
C PRO A 4 16.69 3.00 4.21
N PRO A 5 15.69 3.44 3.43
CA PRO A 5 14.83 2.55 2.67
C PRO A 5 15.64 1.68 1.69
N LYS A 6 15.02 0.59 1.23
CA LYS A 6 15.64 -0.32 0.26
C LYS A 6 15.03 -0.06 -1.12
N LEU A 7 15.87 0.18 -2.11
CA LEU A 7 15.47 0.38 -3.50
C LEU A 7 15.90 -0.84 -4.34
N TYR A 8 14.92 -1.66 -4.74
CA TYR A 8 15.13 -2.79 -5.64
C TYR A 8 14.81 -2.38 -7.08
N SER A 9 15.68 -2.74 -8.01
CA SER A 9 15.50 -2.45 -9.43
C SER A 9 15.71 -3.71 -10.27
N PHE A 10 14.74 -4.01 -11.12
CA PHE A 10 14.70 -5.17 -11.99
C PHE A 10 14.70 -4.74 -13.46
N ALA A 11 15.03 -5.66 -14.39
CA ALA A 11 15.08 -5.32 -15.81
C ALA A 11 13.73 -4.87 -16.36
N SER A 12 12.64 -5.49 -15.89
CA SER A 12 11.26 -5.18 -16.27
C SER A 12 10.28 -5.36 -15.11
N THR A 13 9.03 -4.95 -15.32
CA THR A 13 7.95 -5.24 -14.35
C THR A 13 7.75 -6.75 -14.19
N ASP A 14 7.92 -7.55 -15.23
CA ASP A 14 7.76 -9.02 -15.14
C ASP A 14 8.91 -9.66 -14.34
N ASP A 15 10.13 -9.13 -14.43
CA ASP A 15 11.27 -9.57 -13.60
C ASP A 15 11.14 -9.17 -12.12
N LEU A 16 10.37 -8.12 -11.83
CA LEU A 16 10.05 -7.68 -10.48
C LEU A 16 9.08 -8.64 -9.78
N VAL A 17 8.15 -9.24 -10.50
CA VAL A 17 7.03 -10.05 -9.98
C VAL A 17 7.47 -11.17 -9.03
N PRO A 18 8.49 -12.00 -9.34
CA PRO A 18 8.95 -13.06 -8.42
C PRO A 18 9.50 -12.51 -7.10
N ALA A 19 10.23 -11.39 -7.15
CA ALA A 19 10.76 -10.75 -5.96
C ALA A 19 9.66 -10.15 -5.09
N LEU A 20 8.66 -9.50 -5.69
CA LEU A 20 7.49 -8.99 -4.97
C LEU A 20 6.72 -10.14 -4.31
N ARG A 21 6.50 -11.26 -5.02
CA ARG A 21 5.88 -12.46 -4.46
C ARG A 21 6.64 -12.94 -3.21
N THR A 22 7.94 -13.16 -3.33
CA THR A 22 8.79 -13.63 -2.22
C THR A 22 8.70 -12.67 -1.03
N TYR A 23 8.74 -11.37 -1.28
CA TYR A 23 8.62 -10.36 -0.21
C TYR A 23 7.28 -10.44 0.51
N VAL A 24 6.17 -10.50 -0.22
CA VAL A 24 4.82 -10.60 0.36
C VAL A 24 4.65 -11.89 1.14
N LEU A 25 5.13 -13.02 0.62
CA LEU A 25 5.07 -14.32 1.32
C LEU A 25 5.91 -14.31 2.60
N ASN A 26 7.09 -13.70 2.60
CA ASN A 26 7.89 -13.54 3.82
C ASN A 26 7.16 -12.71 4.87
N CYS A 27 6.47 -11.63 4.47
CA CYS A 27 5.64 -10.84 5.38
C CYS A 27 4.44 -11.65 5.90
N GLN A 28 3.76 -12.39 5.03
CA GLN A 28 2.67 -13.29 5.40
C GLN A 28 3.13 -14.31 6.44
N ASN A 29 4.19 -15.06 6.15
CA ASN A 29 4.66 -16.14 7.02
C ASN A 29 5.06 -15.60 8.39
N ALA A 30 5.81 -14.50 8.43
CA ALA A 30 6.16 -13.84 9.68
C ALA A 30 4.94 -13.34 10.48
N ALA A 31 3.87 -12.91 9.81
CA ALA A 31 2.62 -12.52 10.46
C ALA A 31 1.86 -13.73 11.00
N LEU A 32 1.78 -14.81 10.22
CA LEU A 32 1.11 -16.05 10.64
C LEU A 32 1.79 -16.67 11.85
N GLU A 33 3.13 -16.67 11.92
CA GLU A 33 3.89 -17.12 13.09
C GLU A 33 3.59 -16.26 14.33
N ARG A 34 3.43 -14.94 14.17
CA ARG A 34 3.20 -14.01 15.29
C ARG A 34 1.78 -14.06 15.86
N HIS A 35 0.77 -14.10 15.01
CA HIS A 35 -0.63 -13.95 15.45
C HIS A 35 -1.67 -14.65 14.59
N GLY A 36 -1.25 -15.54 13.67
CA GLY A 36 -2.13 -16.44 12.94
C GLY A 36 -2.96 -15.82 11.83
N LYS A 37 -2.78 -14.52 11.52
CA LYS A 37 -3.43 -13.79 10.41
C LYS A 37 -2.43 -12.86 9.74
N PHE A 38 -2.75 -12.38 8.54
CA PHE A 38 -1.92 -11.41 7.82
C PHE A 38 -2.76 -10.18 7.47
N SER A 39 -2.45 -9.04 8.10
CA SER A 39 -3.14 -7.78 7.88
C SER A 39 -2.39 -6.94 6.85
N VAL A 40 -3.02 -6.71 5.69
CA VAL A 40 -2.43 -5.99 4.59
C VAL A 40 -3.32 -4.82 4.15
N GLY A 41 -2.72 -3.63 4.03
CA GLY A 41 -3.37 -2.46 3.42
C GLY A 41 -2.89 -2.31 1.97
N VAL A 42 -3.81 -2.06 1.05
CA VAL A 42 -3.54 -1.98 -0.40
C VAL A 42 -4.02 -0.65 -0.95
N SER A 43 -3.20 0.00 -1.78
CA SER A 43 -3.60 1.16 -2.60
C SER A 43 -4.05 0.73 -3.99
N GLY A 44 -4.65 1.67 -4.72
CA GLY A 44 -5.09 1.50 -6.11
C GLY A 44 -3.99 1.66 -7.16
N GLY A 45 -4.37 2.12 -8.35
CA GLY A 45 -3.46 2.35 -9.47
C GLY A 45 -3.01 1.08 -10.18
N SER A 46 -1.75 1.01 -10.60
CA SER A 46 -1.20 -0.18 -11.28
C SER A 46 -0.83 -1.33 -10.34
N LEU A 47 -0.81 -1.07 -9.03
CA LEU A 47 -0.39 -2.03 -8.01
C LEU A 47 -1.25 -3.31 -7.98
N PRO A 48 -2.61 -3.27 -7.98
CA PRO A 48 -3.42 -4.49 -7.94
C PRO A 48 -3.13 -5.46 -9.07
N LYS A 49 -2.88 -4.96 -10.28
CA LYS A 49 -2.51 -5.80 -11.43
C LYS A 49 -1.15 -6.48 -11.26
N THR A 50 -0.15 -5.74 -10.76
CA THR A 50 1.19 -6.29 -10.50
C THR A 50 1.13 -7.31 -9.35
N LEU A 51 0.36 -7.01 -8.31
CA LEU A 51 0.13 -7.89 -7.18
C LEU A 51 -0.57 -9.19 -7.61
N ALA A 52 -1.56 -9.11 -8.48
CA ALA A 52 -2.24 -10.28 -9.04
C ALA A 52 -1.26 -11.19 -9.79
N LYS A 53 -0.40 -10.64 -10.66
CA LYS A 53 0.65 -11.40 -11.32
C LYS A 53 1.56 -12.11 -10.30
N ALA A 54 1.94 -11.43 -9.23
CA ALA A 54 2.82 -11.99 -8.20
C ALA A 54 2.15 -13.10 -7.38
N LEU A 55 0.91 -12.93 -6.99
CA LEU A 55 0.24 -13.83 -6.04
C LEU A 55 -0.49 -15.00 -6.71
N LEU A 56 -0.96 -14.82 -7.95
CA LEU A 56 -1.65 -15.87 -8.72
C LEU A 56 -0.70 -16.72 -9.57
N ALA A 57 0.58 -16.36 -9.65
CA ALA A 57 1.57 -17.22 -10.29
C ALA A 57 1.62 -18.58 -9.58
N GLN A 58 1.67 -19.66 -10.35
CA GLN A 58 1.83 -21.01 -9.80
C GLN A 58 3.17 -21.05 -9.03
N GLY A 59 3.09 -21.37 -7.74
CA GLY A 59 4.29 -21.60 -6.92
C GLY A 59 4.94 -22.92 -7.25
N ASP A 60 6.17 -23.12 -6.78
CA ASP A 60 7.00 -24.33 -7.03
C ASP A 60 6.48 -25.63 -6.35
N GLY A 61 5.20 -25.68 -5.98
CA GLY A 61 4.49 -26.88 -5.57
C GLY A 61 4.60 -27.26 -4.09
N ARG A 62 5.20 -26.44 -3.23
CA ARG A 62 5.14 -26.65 -1.77
C ARG A 62 3.99 -25.84 -1.18
N ALA A 63 3.06 -26.50 -0.52
CA ALA A 63 1.90 -25.85 0.13
C ALA A 63 2.33 -24.81 1.19
N GLU A 64 3.48 -25.00 1.81
CA GLU A 64 4.07 -24.13 2.83
C GLU A 64 4.59 -22.80 2.25
N ASP A 65 4.96 -22.79 0.94
CA ASP A 65 5.49 -21.63 0.23
C ASP A 65 4.38 -20.87 -0.55
N GLY A 66 3.13 -21.21 -0.31
CA GLY A 66 1.97 -20.67 -1.02
C GLY A 66 1.33 -19.47 -0.34
N VAL A 67 0.54 -18.73 -1.11
CA VAL A 67 -0.33 -17.69 -0.57
C VAL A 67 -1.48 -18.34 0.21
N GLN A 68 -1.66 -17.97 1.46
CA GLN A 68 -2.74 -18.46 2.32
C GLN A 68 -3.85 -17.42 2.43
N PHE A 69 -4.58 -17.17 1.33
CA PHE A 69 -5.58 -16.10 1.28
C PHE A 69 -6.65 -16.21 2.38
N GLY A 70 -7.00 -17.40 2.83
CA GLY A 70 -7.93 -17.59 3.95
C GLY A 70 -7.45 -17.03 5.30
N LYS A 71 -6.18 -16.61 5.39
CA LYS A 71 -5.58 -15.96 6.57
C LYS A 71 -5.39 -14.45 6.38
N TRP A 72 -5.74 -13.91 5.22
CA TRP A 72 -5.54 -12.51 4.91
C TRP A 72 -6.72 -11.65 5.38
N HIS A 73 -6.39 -10.53 6.00
CA HIS A 73 -7.26 -9.42 6.28
C HIS A 73 -6.83 -8.24 5.42
N VAL A 74 -7.65 -7.90 4.41
CA VAL A 74 -7.32 -6.91 3.40
C VAL A 74 -8.07 -5.60 3.68
N PHE A 75 -7.31 -4.53 3.81
CA PHE A 75 -7.77 -3.18 4.04
C PHE A 75 -7.34 -2.28 2.89
N PHE A 76 -7.94 -1.10 2.77
CA PHE A 76 -7.58 -0.09 1.77
C PHE A 76 -6.77 1.02 2.43
N ALA A 77 -5.60 1.36 1.85
CA ALA A 77 -4.76 2.45 2.34
C ALA A 77 -5.37 3.82 2.01
N ASP A 78 -6.17 3.87 0.96
CA ASP A 78 -7.04 4.98 0.56
C ASP A 78 -8.20 4.44 -0.27
N GLU A 79 -9.29 5.16 -0.30
CA GLU A 79 -10.42 4.83 -1.17
C GLU A 79 -11.12 6.11 -1.63
N ARG A 80 -11.78 6.02 -2.79
CA ARG A 80 -12.56 7.11 -3.35
C ARG A 80 -14.00 7.00 -2.85
N CYS A 81 -14.63 8.14 -2.53
CA CYS A 81 -16.03 8.20 -2.11
C CYS A 81 -16.94 8.01 -3.31
N VAL A 82 -16.99 6.79 -3.81
CA VAL A 82 -17.80 6.34 -4.95
C VAL A 82 -18.35 4.95 -4.64
N PRO A 83 -19.42 4.51 -5.32
CA PRO A 83 -19.93 3.14 -5.17
C PRO A 83 -18.83 2.10 -5.39
N LEU A 84 -18.89 0.98 -4.67
CA LEU A 84 -17.88 -0.08 -4.72
C LEU A 84 -17.77 -0.77 -6.09
N ASP A 85 -18.77 -0.61 -6.95
CA ASP A 85 -18.76 -1.07 -8.35
C ASP A 85 -18.35 0.03 -9.37
N HIS A 86 -18.07 1.26 -8.89
CA HIS A 86 -17.64 2.36 -9.74
C HIS A 86 -16.22 2.13 -10.27
N ALA A 87 -15.95 2.60 -11.49
CA ALA A 87 -14.64 2.44 -12.14
C ALA A 87 -13.46 3.03 -11.37
N ASP A 88 -13.70 4.05 -10.55
CA ASP A 88 -12.68 4.69 -9.73
C ASP A 88 -12.48 4.05 -8.34
N SER A 89 -13.29 3.07 -7.95
CA SER A 89 -13.14 2.38 -6.66
C SER A 89 -11.88 1.52 -6.64
N ASN A 90 -11.07 1.69 -5.60
CA ASN A 90 -9.90 0.84 -5.34
C ASN A 90 -10.33 -0.58 -4.97
N TYR A 91 -11.47 -0.73 -4.26
CA TYR A 91 -12.05 -2.05 -3.99
C TYR A 91 -12.42 -2.78 -5.28
N LYS A 92 -13.14 -2.10 -6.20
CA LYS A 92 -13.47 -2.70 -7.50
C LYS A 92 -12.23 -3.14 -8.25
N LEU A 93 -11.25 -2.27 -8.32
CA LEU A 93 -9.99 -2.54 -9.01
C LEU A 93 -9.28 -3.78 -8.42
N LEU A 94 -9.17 -3.86 -7.09
CA LEU A 94 -8.58 -5.02 -6.42
C LEU A 94 -9.42 -6.29 -6.65
N LYS A 95 -10.74 -6.17 -6.61
CA LYS A 95 -11.67 -7.27 -6.86
C LYS A 95 -11.48 -7.85 -8.25
N ASP A 96 -11.54 -6.99 -9.27
CA ASP A 96 -11.45 -7.40 -10.68
C ASP A 96 -10.05 -7.96 -11.03
N GLU A 97 -8.99 -7.38 -10.47
CA GLU A 97 -7.62 -7.81 -10.80
C GLU A 97 -7.15 -9.01 -9.99
N LEU A 98 -7.56 -9.15 -8.74
CA LEU A 98 -7.05 -10.19 -7.84
C LEU A 98 -8.14 -11.06 -7.22
N LEU A 99 -9.09 -10.47 -6.46
CA LEU A 99 -9.94 -11.24 -5.56
C LEU A 99 -10.82 -12.25 -6.27
N ASP A 100 -11.40 -11.89 -7.41
CA ASP A 100 -12.26 -12.76 -8.21
C ASP A 100 -11.46 -13.86 -8.93
N LYS A 101 -10.14 -13.68 -9.09
CA LYS A 101 -9.25 -14.61 -9.76
C LYS A 101 -8.55 -15.59 -8.81
N ILE A 102 -8.74 -15.45 -7.51
CA ILE A 102 -8.13 -16.37 -6.54
C ILE A 102 -8.69 -17.78 -6.75
N PRO A 103 -7.87 -18.82 -6.91
CA PRO A 103 -8.30 -20.21 -6.93
C PRO A 103 -9.06 -20.61 -5.67
N HIS A 104 -10.08 -21.46 -5.80
CA HIS A 104 -10.95 -21.84 -4.66
C HIS A 104 -10.20 -22.56 -3.53
N ASP A 105 -9.21 -23.33 -3.88
CA ASP A 105 -8.37 -24.13 -2.96
C ASP A 105 -7.42 -23.29 -2.11
N LEU A 106 -7.14 -22.02 -2.51
CA LEU A 106 -6.29 -21.11 -1.75
C LEU A 106 -7.06 -20.34 -0.67
N GLY A 107 -8.37 -20.60 -0.49
CA GLY A 107 -9.23 -19.87 0.44
C GLY A 107 -9.61 -18.48 -0.07
N ARG A 108 -10.31 -17.73 0.77
CA ARG A 108 -10.74 -16.34 0.46
C ARG A 108 -10.30 -15.40 1.58
N PRO A 109 -9.75 -14.22 1.25
CA PRO A 109 -9.43 -13.23 2.25
C PRO A 109 -10.70 -12.62 2.86
N THR A 110 -10.59 -12.16 4.11
CA THR A 110 -11.55 -11.23 4.67
C THR A 110 -11.20 -9.83 4.18
N VAL A 111 -12.11 -9.19 3.45
CA VAL A 111 -11.89 -7.86 2.88
C VAL A 111 -12.75 -6.85 3.62
N PHE A 112 -12.17 -5.70 3.92
CA PHE A 112 -12.81 -4.60 4.64
C PHE A 112 -12.95 -3.38 3.70
N PRO A 113 -14.01 -3.30 2.87
CA PRO A 113 -14.28 -2.13 2.04
C PRO A 113 -14.84 -0.98 2.89
N VAL A 114 -14.96 0.20 2.29
CA VAL A 114 -15.73 1.32 2.86
C VAL A 114 -17.21 1.01 2.89
N ASP A 115 -17.96 1.70 3.74
CA ASP A 115 -19.42 1.60 3.82
C ASP A 115 -20.05 2.60 2.84
N GLU A 116 -20.74 2.09 1.81
CA GLU A 116 -21.37 2.90 0.77
C GLU A 116 -22.55 3.76 1.28
N THR A 117 -23.03 3.53 2.50
CA THR A 117 -24.11 4.35 3.07
C THR A 117 -23.68 5.78 3.37
N TYR A 118 -22.37 6.07 3.36
CA TYR A 118 -21.79 7.37 3.67
C TYR A 118 -21.12 8.06 2.47
N LEU A 119 -21.52 7.72 1.24
CA LEU A 119 -20.95 8.33 0.03
C LEU A 119 -21.14 9.84 -0.05
N ASP A 120 -22.17 10.38 0.56
CA ASP A 120 -22.48 11.81 0.58
C ASP A 120 -21.85 12.55 1.77
N ASP A 121 -21.10 11.84 2.65
CA ASP A 121 -20.43 12.41 3.82
C ASP A 121 -19.05 11.78 3.99
N VAL A 122 -18.05 12.44 3.41
CA VAL A 122 -16.66 11.95 3.40
C VAL A 122 -16.06 11.89 4.81
N GLN A 123 -16.50 12.79 5.73
CA GLN A 123 -16.03 12.76 7.12
C GLN A 123 -16.58 11.52 7.83
N GLU A 124 -17.89 11.28 7.73
CA GLU A 124 -18.49 10.10 8.35
C GLU A 124 -17.95 8.80 7.74
N MET A 125 -17.70 8.77 6.41
CA MET A 125 -17.05 7.62 5.77
C MET A 125 -15.66 7.34 6.37
N ALA A 126 -14.85 8.37 6.60
CA ALA A 126 -13.55 8.23 7.25
C ALA A 126 -13.68 7.71 8.68
N ASP A 127 -14.62 8.27 9.46
CA ASP A 127 -14.87 7.88 10.85
C ASP A 127 -15.36 6.43 10.96
N GLN A 128 -16.23 5.99 10.05
CA GLN A 128 -16.70 4.61 10.01
C GLN A 128 -15.57 3.64 9.60
N TYR A 129 -14.74 4.03 8.64
CA TYR A 129 -13.59 3.20 8.27
C TYR A 129 -12.55 3.14 9.40
N GLU A 130 -12.34 4.22 10.14
CA GLU A 130 -11.54 4.20 11.36
C GLU A 130 -12.08 3.22 12.40
N LYS A 131 -13.41 3.17 12.64
CA LYS A 131 -14.04 2.18 13.52
C LYS A 131 -13.74 0.74 13.08
N VAL A 132 -13.74 0.47 11.77
CA VAL A 132 -13.32 -0.84 11.24
C VAL A 132 -11.89 -1.16 11.61
N LEU A 133 -10.96 -0.20 11.47
CA LEU A 133 -9.56 -0.39 11.88
C LEU A 133 -9.44 -0.58 13.40
N VAL A 134 -10.13 0.24 14.19
CA VAL A 134 -10.14 0.11 15.65
C VAL A 134 -10.61 -1.28 16.07
N SER A 135 -11.72 -1.77 15.51
CA SER A 135 -12.24 -3.11 15.81
C SER A 135 -11.27 -4.23 15.43
N SER A 136 -10.45 -4.01 14.40
CA SER A 136 -9.52 -5.02 13.86
C SER A 136 -8.17 -5.06 14.58
N PHE A 137 -7.69 -3.90 15.06
CA PHE A 137 -6.34 -3.71 15.60
C PHE A 137 -6.29 -3.36 17.08
N ALA A 138 -7.31 -2.69 17.62
CA ALA A 138 -7.34 -2.25 18.99
C ALA A 138 -8.01 -3.27 19.92
N ALA A 139 -7.33 -4.39 20.16
CA ALA A 139 -7.81 -5.37 21.15
C ALA A 139 -7.79 -4.84 22.60
N ARG A 140 -7.20 -3.66 22.85
CA ARG A 140 -7.12 -2.97 24.15
C ARG A 140 -7.15 -1.46 23.92
N ASP A 141 -7.71 -0.71 24.85
CA ASP A 141 -7.83 0.76 24.83
C ASP A 141 -6.48 1.53 24.77
N SER A 142 -5.36 0.83 24.87
CA SER A 142 -4.02 1.43 24.85
C SER A 142 -3.35 1.43 23.46
N VAL A 143 -4.01 0.93 22.40
CA VAL A 143 -3.45 0.93 21.05
C VAL A 143 -3.52 2.36 20.50
N LYS A 144 -2.36 2.97 20.27
CA LYS A 144 -2.26 4.33 19.74
C LYS A 144 -2.39 4.40 18.21
N LEU A 145 -1.89 3.41 17.50
CA LEU A 145 -1.92 3.31 16.03
C LEU A 145 -2.12 1.86 15.61
N PRO A 146 -2.84 1.60 14.50
CA PRO A 146 -2.98 0.24 13.96
C PRO A 146 -1.62 -0.26 13.45
N LEU A 147 -1.34 -1.53 13.69
CA LEU A 147 -0.08 -2.13 13.25
C LEU A 147 -0.35 -3.10 12.10
N PHE A 148 -0.29 -2.61 10.88
CA PHE A 148 -0.34 -3.44 9.68
C PHE A 148 0.91 -4.30 9.55
N ASP A 149 0.77 -5.55 9.13
CA ASP A 149 1.92 -6.42 8.81
C ASP A 149 2.63 -5.94 7.54
N LEU A 150 1.84 -5.48 6.56
CA LEU A 150 2.33 -4.93 5.30
C LEU A 150 1.39 -3.85 4.77
N LEU A 151 1.96 -2.74 4.30
CA LEU A 151 1.28 -1.81 3.40
C LEU A 151 1.88 -1.94 2.00
N LEU A 152 1.00 -2.12 1.00
CA LEU A 152 1.32 -2.16 -0.42
C LEU A 152 0.85 -0.86 -1.06
N LEU A 153 1.79 -0.02 -1.46
CA LEU A 153 1.55 1.36 -1.85
C LEU A 153 2.00 1.65 -3.28
N GLY A 154 1.31 2.58 -3.91
CA GLY A 154 1.73 3.20 -5.16
C GLY A 154 2.44 4.53 -4.94
N CYS A 155 3.13 5.01 -5.97
CA CYS A 155 3.72 6.35 -6.02
C CYS A 155 3.11 7.12 -7.20
N GLY A 156 2.49 8.25 -6.93
CA GLY A 156 1.98 9.14 -7.97
C GLY A 156 3.09 9.90 -8.72
N PRO A 157 2.81 10.44 -9.91
CA PRO A 157 3.80 11.21 -10.67
C PRO A 157 4.23 12.52 -10.00
N ASP A 158 3.48 12.97 -9.01
CA ASP A 158 3.73 14.14 -8.15
C ASP A 158 4.32 13.75 -6.77
N GLY A 159 4.57 12.47 -6.54
CA GLY A 159 5.11 11.95 -5.27
C GLY A 159 4.08 11.71 -4.18
N HIS A 160 2.77 11.79 -4.52
CA HIS A 160 1.73 11.37 -3.57
C HIS A 160 1.74 9.86 -3.37
N THR A 161 1.27 9.42 -2.22
CA THR A 161 0.93 8.03 -1.92
C THR A 161 -0.35 7.96 -1.13
N CYS A 162 -1.12 6.87 -1.23
CA CYS A 162 -2.50 6.83 -0.75
C CYS A 162 -3.28 8.01 -1.36
N SER A 163 -4.03 8.74 -0.55
CA SER A 163 -4.56 10.06 -0.93
C SER A 163 -3.92 11.19 -0.10
N LEU A 164 -2.62 11.05 0.20
CA LEU A 164 -1.76 12.07 0.80
C LEU A 164 -1.02 12.80 -0.31
N PHE A 165 -1.34 14.08 -0.53
CA PHE A 165 -0.80 14.89 -1.63
C PHE A 165 0.27 15.88 -1.17
N PRO A 166 1.24 16.25 -2.04
CA PRO A 166 2.25 17.25 -1.72
C PRO A 166 1.63 18.56 -1.24
N ASN A 167 2.22 19.13 -0.18
CA ASN A 167 1.80 20.38 0.45
C ASN A 167 0.37 20.39 1.04
N HIS A 168 -0.35 19.30 0.99
CA HIS A 168 -1.70 19.21 1.54
C HIS A 168 -1.68 19.25 3.09
N PRO A 169 -2.64 19.95 3.75
CA PRO A 169 -2.67 20.06 5.22
C PRO A 169 -2.74 18.71 5.93
N LEU A 170 -3.38 17.70 5.34
CA LEU A 170 -3.50 16.34 5.89
C LEU A 170 -2.15 15.66 6.20
N LEU A 171 -1.05 16.11 5.61
CA LEU A 171 0.29 15.59 5.93
C LEU A 171 0.73 15.90 7.37
N ARG A 172 0.07 16.85 8.05
CA ARG A 172 0.37 17.26 9.42
C ARG A 172 -0.60 16.69 10.43
N GLU A 173 -1.65 16.00 9.96
CA GLU A 173 -2.65 15.40 10.83
C GLU A 173 -2.09 14.16 11.54
N THR A 174 -2.23 14.14 12.86
CA THR A 174 -1.69 13.06 13.71
C THR A 174 -2.72 12.48 14.68
N GLY A 175 -3.93 13.06 14.72
CA GLY A 175 -4.96 12.71 15.71
C GLY A 175 -5.85 11.53 15.29
N ALA A 176 -6.03 11.31 13.99
CA ALA A 176 -6.89 10.25 13.46
C ALA A 176 -6.08 9.21 12.68
N TRP A 177 -6.65 8.02 12.55
CA TRP A 177 -6.06 6.94 11.75
C TRP A 177 -6.46 7.03 10.28
N VAL A 178 -7.70 7.48 10.04
CA VAL A 178 -8.27 7.68 8.71
C VAL A 178 -8.72 9.12 8.56
N LEU A 179 -8.35 9.75 7.45
CA LEU A 179 -8.59 11.16 7.18
C LEU A 179 -9.50 11.32 5.97
N PRO A 180 -10.49 12.22 6.01
CA PRO A 180 -11.26 12.64 4.85
C PRO A 180 -10.47 13.65 4.02
N ILE A 181 -10.66 13.63 2.71
CA ILE A 181 -10.19 14.66 1.79
C ILE A 181 -11.30 14.99 0.79
N SER A 182 -11.65 16.28 0.68
CA SER A 182 -12.72 16.76 -0.23
C SER A 182 -12.17 17.58 -1.41
N ASP A 183 -10.88 17.89 -1.40
CA ASP A 183 -10.21 18.77 -2.34
C ASP A 183 -8.98 18.09 -2.98
N SER A 184 -9.06 16.77 -3.20
CA SER A 184 -8.00 16.05 -3.90
C SER A 184 -7.71 16.73 -5.25
N PRO A 185 -6.42 17.00 -5.57
CA PRO A 185 -6.04 17.61 -6.85
C PRO A 185 -6.26 16.68 -8.05
N LYS A 186 -6.69 15.43 -7.78
CA LYS A 186 -7.02 14.42 -8.80
C LYS A 186 -8.43 13.89 -8.60
N PRO A 187 -9.22 13.75 -9.68
CA PRO A 187 -10.56 13.21 -9.58
C PRO A 187 -10.56 11.72 -9.15
N PRO A 188 -11.60 11.27 -8.45
CA PRO A 188 -12.60 12.09 -7.77
C PRO A 188 -11.98 12.88 -6.61
N ALA A 189 -12.60 14.02 -6.27
CA ALA A 189 -12.08 14.94 -5.25
C ALA A 189 -12.23 14.39 -3.83
N GLU A 190 -13.33 13.69 -3.58
CA GLU A 190 -13.66 13.13 -2.27
C GLU A 190 -13.07 11.73 -2.11
N ARG A 191 -12.27 11.57 -1.03
CA ARG A 191 -11.58 10.32 -0.71
C ARG A 191 -11.40 10.17 0.79
N ILE A 192 -11.08 8.96 1.22
CA ILE A 192 -10.51 8.71 2.55
C ILE A 192 -9.09 8.18 2.39
N THR A 193 -8.25 8.40 3.39
CA THR A 193 -6.84 7.97 3.36
C THR A 193 -6.35 7.60 4.77
N LEU A 194 -5.49 6.60 4.87
CA LEU A 194 -4.69 6.41 6.08
C LEU A 194 -3.84 7.67 6.33
N SER A 195 -3.72 8.08 7.59
CA SER A 195 -2.84 9.19 7.97
C SER A 195 -1.37 8.79 7.86
N LEU A 196 -0.50 9.78 7.67
CA LEU A 196 0.95 9.55 7.56
C LEU A 196 1.54 8.79 8.77
N PRO A 197 1.17 9.10 10.04
CA PRO A 197 1.60 8.31 11.18
C PRO A 197 1.22 6.83 11.09
N VAL A 198 0.00 6.51 10.63
CA VAL A 198 -0.46 5.13 10.43
C VAL A 198 0.37 4.42 9.38
N VAL A 199 0.60 5.07 8.24
CA VAL A 199 1.42 4.52 7.16
C VAL A 199 2.83 4.22 7.66
N CYS A 200 3.49 5.16 8.34
CA CYS A 200 4.83 4.98 8.86
C CYS A 200 4.93 3.97 10.01
N HIS A 201 3.80 3.66 10.69
CA HIS A 201 3.78 2.72 11.81
C HIS A 201 3.79 1.25 11.37
N ALA A 202 3.37 0.93 10.16
CA ALA A 202 3.33 -0.44 9.63
C ALA A 202 4.67 -1.17 9.84
N LEU A 203 4.63 -2.50 9.99
CA LEU A 203 5.83 -3.33 10.15
C LEU A 203 6.67 -3.38 8.88
N LYS A 204 6.01 -3.42 7.73
CA LYS A 204 6.63 -3.36 6.41
C LYS A 204 5.80 -2.49 5.48
N ILE A 205 6.50 -1.76 4.62
CA ILE A 205 5.91 -0.90 3.60
C ILE A 205 6.59 -1.23 2.27
N ALA A 206 5.81 -1.60 1.27
CA ALA A 206 6.33 -1.88 -0.06
C ALA A 206 5.69 -0.93 -1.09
N PHE A 207 6.51 -0.12 -1.72
CA PHE A 207 6.12 0.65 -2.89
C PHE A 207 6.36 -0.17 -4.16
N VAL A 208 5.41 -0.09 -5.09
CA VAL A 208 5.58 -0.60 -6.45
C VAL A 208 5.47 0.58 -7.42
N ALA A 209 6.57 0.89 -8.12
CA ALA A 209 6.66 2.01 -9.03
C ALA A 209 7.46 1.60 -10.28
N THR A 210 6.79 1.45 -11.41
CA THR A 210 7.37 0.95 -12.66
C THR A 210 7.10 1.87 -13.84
N GLY A 211 7.95 1.76 -14.85
CA GLY A 211 7.84 2.48 -16.10
C GLY A 211 8.51 3.85 -16.14
N ALA A 212 8.90 4.27 -17.33
CA ALA A 212 9.64 5.51 -17.57
C ALA A 212 8.93 6.78 -17.08
N GLY A 213 7.59 6.74 -16.97
CA GLY A 213 6.79 7.85 -16.42
C GLY A 213 7.03 8.14 -14.93
N LYS A 214 7.76 7.25 -14.22
CA LYS A 214 8.16 7.46 -12.82
C LYS A 214 9.56 8.06 -12.66
N ARG A 215 10.34 8.15 -13.72
CA ARG A 215 11.75 8.53 -13.67
C ARG A 215 12.01 9.83 -12.91
N ASP A 216 11.31 10.89 -13.27
CA ASP A 216 11.56 12.21 -12.70
C ASP A 216 11.18 12.26 -11.22
N ILE A 217 10.04 11.65 -10.86
CA ILE A 217 9.61 11.63 -9.46
C ILE A 217 10.50 10.73 -8.59
N MET A 218 11.00 9.61 -9.13
CA MET A 218 11.93 8.74 -8.41
C MET A 218 13.26 9.46 -8.13
N ARG A 219 13.82 10.17 -9.13
CA ARG A 219 14.99 11.01 -8.91
C ARG A 219 14.74 12.08 -7.86
N LYS A 220 13.59 12.74 -7.91
CA LYS A 220 13.23 13.76 -6.94
C LYS A 220 13.16 13.19 -5.52
N ILE A 221 12.47 12.06 -5.32
CA ILE A 221 12.28 11.42 -4.01
C ILE A 221 13.62 10.97 -3.41
N PHE A 222 14.52 10.42 -4.21
CA PHE A 222 15.72 9.78 -3.69
C PHE A 222 16.98 10.66 -3.70
N ASP A 223 17.05 11.65 -4.57
CA ASP A 223 18.28 12.39 -4.82
C ASP A 223 18.20 13.88 -4.49
N THR A 224 17.05 14.39 -4.01
CA THR A 224 16.89 15.82 -3.70
C THR A 224 16.30 16.06 -2.32
N GLU A 225 16.70 17.19 -1.70
CA GLU A 225 16.11 17.66 -0.43
C GLU A 225 14.59 17.91 -0.54
N GLU A 226 14.11 18.40 -1.68
CA GLU A 226 12.67 18.59 -1.92
C GLU A 226 11.93 17.26 -1.87
N GLY A 227 12.57 16.17 -2.30
CA GLY A 227 12.01 14.82 -2.27
C GLY A 227 11.57 14.37 -0.88
N HIS A 228 12.30 14.79 0.18
CA HIS A 228 11.95 14.50 1.57
C HIS A 228 10.66 15.21 2.03
N THR A 229 10.19 16.24 1.34
CA THR A 229 8.91 16.91 1.65
C THR A 229 7.70 16.29 0.95
N LEU A 230 7.94 15.43 -0.04
CA LEU A 230 6.88 14.73 -0.75
C LEU A 230 6.32 13.59 0.11
N PRO A 231 5.03 13.24 -0.01
CA PRO A 231 4.44 12.15 0.77
C PRO A 231 5.22 10.83 0.73
N CYS A 232 5.68 10.40 -0.46
CA CYS A 232 6.53 9.21 -0.57
C CYS A 232 7.87 9.38 0.16
N GLY A 233 8.47 10.56 0.13
CA GLY A 233 9.70 10.88 0.87
C GLY A 233 9.49 10.89 2.38
N LEU A 234 8.38 11.48 2.84
CA LEU A 234 7.99 11.46 4.25
C LEU A 234 7.79 10.02 4.75
N VAL A 235 7.24 9.12 3.91
CA VAL A 235 7.14 7.70 4.25
C VAL A 235 8.52 7.04 4.27
N ASN A 236 9.45 7.39 3.37
CA ASN A 236 10.84 6.91 3.44
C ASN A 236 11.51 7.29 4.76
N ASP A 237 11.35 8.54 5.19
CA ASP A 237 11.97 9.05 6.41
C ASP A 237 11.32 8.46 7.67
N GLY A 238 9.99 8.42 7.73
CA GLY A 238 9.24 7.89 8.87
C GLY A 238 9.27 6.36 8.98
N GLY A 239 9.34 5.67 7.84
CA GLY A 239 9.38 4.20 7.77
C GLY A 239 10.79 3.62 7.81
N ALA A 240 11.80 4.38 7.36
CA ALA A 240 13.21 3.97 7.34
C ALA A 240 13.43 2.58 6.69
N ASP A 241 14.12 1.66 7.37
CA ASP A 241 14.43 0.31 6.83
C ASP A 241 13.23 -0.63 6.72
N LYS A 242 12.05 -0.21 7.19
CA LYS A 242 10.79 -0.91 6.94
C LYS A 242 10.29 -0.73 5.51
N VAL A 243 10.76 0.33 4.81
CA VAL A 243 10.35 0.70 3.45
C VAL A 243 11.19 -0.05 2.43
N SER A 244 10.50 -0.67 1.47
CA SER A 244 11.10 -1.35 0.31
C SER A 244 10.41 -0.86 -0.97
N TRP A 245 11.18 -0.45 -1.96
CA TRP A 245 10.71 -0.04 -3.27
C TRP A 245 10.98 -1.15 -4.28
N PHE A 246 9.95 -1.55 -5.00
CA PHE A 246 10.01 -2.49 -6.12
C PHE A 246 9.82 -1.71 -7.41
N THR A 247 10.88 -1.62 -8.21
CA THR A 247 10.93 -0.79 -9.40
C THR A 247 11.52 -1.55 -10.59
N ASP A 248 11.29 -1.04 -11.78
CA ASP A 248 12.05 -1.45 -12.96
C ASP A 248 13.16 -0.43 -13.30
N ASN A 249 14.07 -0.83 -14.17
CA ASN A 249 15.21 0.01 -14.58
C ASN A 249 14.75 1.33 -15.24
N ASP A 250 13.60 1.31 -15.91
CA ASP A 250 13.06 2.51 -16.55
C ASP A 250 12.61 3.56 -15.54
N ALA A 251 11.97 3.11 -14.46
CA ALA A 251 11.51 4.01 -13.40
C ALA A 251 12.65 4.68 -12.64
N VAL A 252 13.78 3.99 -12.47
CA VAL A 252 14.93 4.49 -11.68
C VAL A 252 16.14 4.88 -12.52
N HIS A 253 15.95 5.08 -13.82
CA HIS A 253 17.03 5.52 -14.68
C HIS A 253 17.55 6.90 -14.25
N GLY A 254 18.86 6.96 -13.94
CA GLY A 254 19.52 8.18 -13.48
C GLY A 254 19.34 8.50 -12.00
N VAL A 255 18.71 7.63 -11.20
CA VAL A 255 18.66 7.73 -9.73
C VAL A 255 20.02 7.38 -9.15
N GLY A 256 20.58 8.29 -8.33
CA GLY A 256 21.88 8.12 -7.68
C GLY A 256 21.84 7.24 -6.42
N PHE A 257 20.66 7.08 -5.80
CA PHE A 257 20.50 6.25 -4.60
C PHE A 257 20.87 4.79 -4.85
N PRO A 258 21.54 4.09 -3.89
CA PRO A 258 21.96 2.72 -4.05
C PRO A 258 20.83 1.75 -4.36
N ARG A 259 20.96 0.98 -5.42
CA ARG A 259 19.98 -0.01 -5.90
C ARG A 259 20.43 -1.43 -5.60
N ARG A 260 19.48 -2.30 -5.35
CA ARG A 260 19.67 -3.74 -5.13
C ARG A 260 18.99 -4.52 -6.26
N GLY A 261 19.64 -5.57 -6.75
CA GLY A 261 19.08 -6.46 -7.77
C GLY A 261 18.30 -7.67 -7.21
N SER A 262 18.32 -7.85 -5.88
CA SER A 262 17.63 -8.97 -5.20
C SER A 262 17.28 -8.62 -3.76
N LEU A 263 16.37 -9.37 -3.17
CA LEU A 263 15.93 -9.25 -1.77
C LEU A 263 17.03 -9.61 -0.77
#